data_40b8a1d2e79a5db5ef67a0a6b1eaff65
#
_entry.id   40b8a1d2e79a5db5ef67a0a6b1eaff65
#
_cell.length_a   1.000
_cell.length_b   1.000
_cell.length_c   1.000
_cell.angle_alpha   90.00
_cell.angle_beta   90.00
_cell.angle_gamma   90.00
#
_symmetry.space_group_name_H-M   'P 1'
#
loop_
_entity.id
_entity.type
_entity.pdbx_description
1 polymer ?
#
loop_
_entity_poly.entity_id
_entity_poly.type
_entity_poly.pdbx_seq_one_letter_code
_entity_poly.pdbx_strand_id
1 'polypeptide(L)'
;MDTEQLITILDSAAVAHEWFQSLTIKDMRQAHDALTAIAESGMTLDLVAITATQLENALPQTARPDQALSYLAKFATLSRSPIALGSLWERDHAALPTLLVMFSASTQIAELLMQDPE
;
A
#
# COMPACT_ATOMS: atom_id res chain seq x y z
N MET A 1 -11.79 -0.99 5.95
CA MET A 1 -12.40 -0.72 4.61
C MET A 1 -13.00 -2.01 4.10
N ASP A 2 -14.21 -1.96 3.61
CA ASP A 2 -14.80 -3.12 2.95
C ASP A 2 -14.48 -3.14 1.45
N THR A 3 -14.81 -4.24 0.77
CA THR A 3 -14.48 -4.39 -0.64
C THR A 3 -15.26 -3.43 -1.54
N GLU A 4 -16.48 -3.04 -1.15
CA GLU A 4 -17.27 -2.07 -1.92
C GLU A 4 -16.62 -0.69 -1.90
N GLN A 5 -16.15 -0.24 -0.74
CA GLN A 5 -15.44 1.03 -0.61
C GLN A 5 -14.15 1.00 -1.42
N LEU A 6 -13.42 -0.13 -1.39
CA LEU A 6 -12.19 -0.29 -2.16
C LEU A 6 -12.47 -0.16 -3.66
N ILE A 7 -13.50 -0.85 -4.16
CA ILE A 7 -13.88 -0.79 -5.58
C ILE A 7 -14.22 0.66 -5.97
N THR A 8 -14.97 1.36 -5.14
CA THR A 8 -15.34 2.75 -5.38
C THR A 8 -14.10 3.64 -5.48
N ILE A 9 -13.13 3.45 -4.58
CA ILE A 9 -11.87 4.22 -4.61
C ILE A 9 -11.08 3.92 -5.88
N LEU A 10 -10.99 2.65 -6.28
CA LEU A 10 -10.26 2.27 -7.49
C LEU A 10 -10.91 2.81 -8.76
N ASP A 11 -12.24 2.89 -8.79
CA ASP A 11 -12.99 3.28 -9.99
C ASP A 11 -13.22 4.80 -10.09
N SER A 12 -13.17 5.53 -8.99
CA SER A 12 -13.48 6.96 -8.97
C SER A 12 -12.29 7.78 -8.45
N ALA A 13 -11.71 8.60 -9.33
CA ALA A 13 -10.62 9.49 -8.95
C ALA A 13 -11.05 10.50 -7.87
N ALA A 14 -12.31 10.95 -7.89
CA ALA A 14 -12.81 11.92 -6.90
C ALA A 14 -12.88 11.29 -5.51
N VAL A 15 -13.40 10.07 -5.40
CA VAL A 15 -13.46 9.35 -4.12
C VAL A 15 -12.05 9.00 -3.63
N ALA A 16 -11.18 8.57 -4.55
CA ALA A 16 -9.80 8.28 -4.24
C ALA A 16 -9.07 9.51 -3.71
N HIS A 17 -9.31 10.69 -4.31
CA HIS A 17 -8.69 11.94 -3.89
C HIS A 17 -9.02 12.25 -2.42
N GLU A 18 -10.28 12.15 -2.03
CA GLU A 18 -10.70 12.39 -0.65
C GLU A 18 -10.02 11.40 0.31
N TRP A 19 -9.98 10.12 -0.06
CA TRP A 19 -9.37 9.10 0.77
C TRP A 19 -7.87 9.34 0.95
N PHE A 20 -7.15 9.59 -0.14
CA PHE A 20 -5.71 9.87 -0.07
C PHE A 20 -5.41 11.16 0.69
N GLN A 21 -6.27 12.17 0.56
CA GLN A 21 -6.09 13.42 1.30
C GLN A 21 -6.15 13.17 2.80
N SER A 22 -7.01 12.28 3.26
CA SER A 22 -7.10 11.91 4.67
C SER A 22 -5.84 11.19 5.16
N LEU A 23 -5.04 10.63 4.24
CA LEU A 23 -3.79 9.92 4.55
C LEU A 23 -2.55 10.82 4.41
N THR A 24 -2.74 12.12 4.21
CA THR A 24 -1.66 13.11 4.00
C THR A 24 -0.85 12.89 2.72
N ILE A 25 -1.42 12.19 1.75
CA ILE A 25 -0.83 12.00 0.43
C ILE A 25 -0.87 13.32 -0.35
N LYS A 26 0.20 13.65 -1.07
CA LYS A 26 0.31 14.88 -1.85
C LYS A 26 0.08 14.64 -3.35
N ASP A 27 0.67 13.58 -3.90
CA ASP A 27 0.51 13.22 -5.30
C ASP A 27 -0.59 12.17 -5.44
N MET A 28 -1.82 12.64 -5.66
CA MET A 28 -2.99 11.77 -5.70
C MET A 28 -2.97 10.80 -6.88
N ARG A 29 -2.44 11.24 -8.03
CA ARG A 29 -2.38 10.41 -9.22
C ARG A 29 -1.41 9.24 -9.02
N GLN A 30 -0.22 9.54 -8.51
CA GLN A 30 0.78 8.51 -8.23
C GLN A 30 0.26 7.53 -7.18
N ALA A 31 -0.42 8.03 -6.16
CA ALA A 31 -0.99 7.19 -5.11
C ALA A 31 -2.09 6.27 -5.65
N HIS A 32 -2.95 6.79 -6.54
CA HIS A 32 -3.99 5.99 -7.16
C HIS A 32 -3.38 4.89 -8.03
N ASP A 33 -2.34 5.21 -8.81
CA ASP A 33 -1.63 4.22 -9.61
C ASP A 33 -0.98 3.15 -8.72
N ALA A 34 -0.41 3.56 -7.58
CA ALA A 34 0.20 2.63 -6.63
C ALA A 34 -0.83 1.67 -6.03
N LEU A 35 -1.98 2.20 -5.59
CA LEU A 35 -3.05 1.36 -5.05
C LEU A 35 -3.59 0.40 -6.10
N THR A 36 -3.77 0.87 -7.32
CA THR A 36 -4.20 0.04 -8.44
C THR A 36 -3.21 -1.09 -8.72
N ALA A 37 -1.91 -0.79 -8.67
CA ALA A 37 -0.86 -1.79 -8.85
C ALA A 37 -0.92 -2.87 -7.75
N ILE A 38 -1.16 -2.49 -6.51
CA ILE A 38 -1.33 -3.44 -5.41
C ILE A 38 -2.57 -4.31 -5.67
N ALA A 39 -3.67 -3.71 -6.09
CA ALA A 39 -4.91 -4.44 -6.38
C ALA A 39 -4.73 -5.43 -7.55
N GLU A 40 -3.89 -5.10 -8.51
CA GLU A 40 -3.64 -5.93 -9.70
C GLU A 40 -2.45 -6.87 -9.53
N SER A 41 -1.78 -6.86 -8.38
CA SER A 41 -0.56 -7.66 -8.16
C SER A 41 -0.83 -9.16 -8.05
N GLY A 42 -2.07 -9.56 -7.78
CA GLY A 42 -2.45 -10.95 -7.59
C GLY A 42 -3.06 -11.24 -6.23
N MET A 43 -3.11 -10.25 -5.33
CA MET A 43 -3.84 -10.39 -4.07
C MET A 43 -5.34 -10.51 -4.34
N THR A 44 -6.02 -11.23 -3.44
CA THR A 44 -7.49 -11.21 -3.47
C THR A 44 -8.00 -9.82 -3.10
N LEU A 45 -9.21 -9.51 -3.53
CA LEU A 45 -9.81 -8.21 -3.21
C LEU A 45 -9.94 -8.01 -1.69
N ASP A 46 -10.27 -9.08 -0.95
CA ASP A 46 -10.35 -9.04 0.50
C ASP A 46 -9.01 -8.67 1.14
N LEU A 47 -7.90 -9.24 0.65
CA LEU A 47 -6.57 -8.93 1.14
C LEU A 47 -6.18 -7.48 0.82
N VAL A 48 -6.55 -6.99 -0.35
CA VAL A 48 -6.29 -5.59 -0.71
C VAL A 48 -7.08 -4.66 0.21
N ALA A 49 -8.33 -5.00 0.54
CA ALA A 49 -9.14 -4.20 1.47
C ALA A 49 -8.52 -4.17 2.87
N ILE A 50 -7.99 -5.29 3.35
CA ILE A 50 -7.29 -5.36 4.64
C ILE A 50 -6.04 -4.49 4.59
N THR A 51 -5.27 -4.58 3.51
CA THR A 51 -4.08 -3.75 3.30
C THR A 51 -4.45 -2.26 3.33
N ALA A 52 -5.52 -1.87 2.64
CA ALA A 52 -5.98 -0.48 2.63
C ALA A 52 -6.36 0.01 4.02
N THR A 53 -7.01 -0.83 4.83
CA THR A 53 -7.33 -0.49 6.22
C THR A 53 -6.08 -0.22 7.03
N GLN A 54 -5.04 -1.05 6.86
CA GLN A 54 -3.78 -0.84 7.56
C GLN A 54 -3.08 0.43 7.07
N LEU A 55 -3.19 0.76 5.78
CA LEU A 55 -2.67 2.00 5.23
C LEU A 55 -3.35 3.22 5.86
N GLU A 56 -4.65 3.15 6.09
CA GLU A 56 -5.38 4.25 6.74
C GLU A 56 -4.79 4.59 8.10
N ASN A 57 -4.36 3.58 8.84
CA ASN A 57 -3.82 3.75 10.19
C ASN A 57 -2.33 4.11 10.19
N ALA A 58 -1.56 3.60 9.23
CA ALA A 58 -0.11 3.68 9.26
C ALA A 58 0.47 4.82 8.42
N LEU A 59 -0.07 5.09 7.23
CA LEU A 59 0.50 6.10 6.32
C LEU A 59 0.59 7.49 6.94
N PRO A 60 -0.45 8.00 7.64
CA PRO A 60 -0.36 9.35 8.22
C PRO A 60 0.74 9.51 9.26
N GLN A 61 1.22 8.40 9.81
CA GLN A 61 2.28 8.41 10.83
C GLN A 61 3.69 8.31 10.24
N THR A 62 3.81 8.08 8.93
CA THR A 62 5.11 8.01 8.27
C THR A 62 5.60 9.41 7.89
N ALA A 63 6.92 9.55 7.78
CA ALA A 63 7.52 10.83 7.39
C ALA A 63 7.23 11.20 5.94
N ARG A 64 7.14 10.19 5.06
CA ARG A 64 6.93 10.38 3.61
C ARG A 64 5.89 9.38 3.10
N PRO A 65 4.59 9.68 3.29
CA PRO A 65 3.53 8.73 2.91
C PRO A 65 3.53 8.39 1.41
N ASP A 66 3.76 9.38 0.55
CA ASP A 66 3.80 9.16 -0.90
C ASP A 66 4.89 8.15 -1.28
N GLN A 67 6.09 8.34 -0.72
CA GLN A 67 7.22 7.45 -0.98
C GLN A 67 6.94 6.04 -0.43
N ALA A 68 6.42 5.96 0.78
CA ALA A 68 6.10 4.68 1.41
C ALA A 68 5.11 3.88 0.58
N LEU A 69 4.04 4.51 0.12
CA LEU A 69 3.02 3.85 -0.70
C LEU A 69 3.58 3.41 -2.05
N SER A 70 4.38 4.26 -2.69
CA SER A 70 4.99 3.95 -3.98
C SER A 70 5.90 2.73 -3.90
N TYR A 71 6.75 2.65 -2.87
CA TYR A 71 7.63 1.50 -2.68
C TYR A 71 6.85 0.25 -2.27
N LEU A 72 5.79 0.41 -1.48
CA LEU A 72 4.93 -0.73 -1.13
C LEU A 72 4.32 -1.36 -2.38
N ALA A 73 3.85 -0.53 -3.32
CA ALA A 73 3.29 -1.01 -4.58
C ALA A 73 4.33 -1.79 -5.39
N LYS A 74 5.56 -1.29 -5.47
CA LYS A 74 6.65 -1.98 -6.16
C LYS A 74 6.97 -3.30 -5.49
N PHE A 75 7.05 -3.30 -4.17
CA PHE A 75 7.33 -4.50 -3.38
C PHE A 75 6.28 -5.58 -3.62
N ALA A 76 5.00 -5.22 -3.59
CA ALA A 76 3.91 -6.16 -3.83
C ALA A 76 3.94 -6.70 -5.26
N THR A 77 4.26 -5.84 -6.24
CA THR A 77 4.32 -6.23 -7.65
C THR A 77 5.49 -7.19 -7.92
N LEU A 78 6.60 -7.02 -7.23
CA LEU A 78 7.79 -7.88 -7.38
C LEU A 78 7.70 -9.16 -6.57
N SER A 79 6.78 -9.27 -5.63
CA SER A 79 6.63 -10.46 -4.81
C SER A 79 6.24 -11.68 -5.65
N ARG A 80 6.84 -12.83 -5.34
CA ARG A 80 6.51 -14.09 -5.99
C ARG A 80 5.12 -14.58 -5.64
N SER A 81 4.63 -14.22 -4.46
CA SER A 81 3.29 -14.62 -4.01
C SER A 81 2.61 -13.46 -3.29
N PRO A 82 1.94 -12.57 -4.05
CA PRO A 82 1.20 -11.46 -3.43
C PRO A 82 0.13 -11.94 -2.44
N ILE A 83 -0.48 -13.10 -2.67
CA ILE A 83 -1.46 -13.68 -1.74
C ILE A 83 -0.79 -14.01 -0.41
N ALA A 84 0.39 -14.63 -0.43
CA ALA A 84 1.14 -14.94 0.79
C ALA A 84 1.55 -13.67 1.52
N LEU A 85 1.96 -12.64 0.78
CA LEU A 85 2.33 -11.35 1.35
C LEU A 85 1.14 -10.68 2.04
N GLY A 86 0.00 -10.61 1.37
CA GLY A 86 -1.23 -10.06 1.95
C GLY A 86 -1.69 -10.85 3.17
N SER A 87 -1.58 -12.17 3.14
CA SER A 87 -1.92 -13.04 4.26
C SER A 87 -1.00 -12.80 5.45
N LEU A 88 0.29 -12.55 5.21
CA LEU A 88 1.23 -12.19 6.27
C LEU A 88 0.79 -10.88 6.94
N TRP A 89 0.45 -9.87 6.17
CA TRP A 89 -0.01 -8.60 6.72
C TRP A 89 -1.31 -8.74 7.51
N GLU A 90 -2.19 -9.63 7.10
CA GLU A 90 -3.43 -9.93 7.83
C GLU A 90 -3.14 -10.57 9.18
N ARG A 91 -2.19 -11.51 9.23
CA ARG A 91 -1.85 -12.22 10.47
C ARG A 91 -0.95 -11.43 11.40
N ASP A 92 0.00 -10.68 10.84
CA ASP A 92 0.96 -9.90 11.62
C ASP A 92 0.67 -8.42 11.40
N HIS A 93 -0.02 -7.81 12.35
CA HIS A 93 -0.45 -6.41 12.24
C HIS A 93 0.71 -5.41 12.32
N ALA A 94 1.89 -5.85 12.71
CA ALA A 94 3.08 -4.99 12.75
C ALA A 94 3.90 -5.04 11.46
N ALA A 95 3.70 -6.06 10.62
CA ALA A 95 4.54 -6.27 9.43
C ALA A 95 4.43 -5.12 8.42
N LEU A 96 3.20 -4.75 8.04
CA LEU A 96 3.00 -3.69 7.06
C LEU A 96 3.41 -2.31 7.60
N PRO A 97 3.00 -1.90 8.82
CA PRO A 97 3.47 -0.63 9.37
C PRO A 97 4.98 -0.53 9.44
N THR A 98 5.67 -1.60 9.79
CA THR A 98 7.14 -1.63 9.83
C THR A 98 7.74 -1.38 8.45
N LEU A 99 7.22 -2.05 7.41
CA LEU A 99 7.66 -1.84 6.04
C LEU A 99 7.46 -0.38 5.60
N LEU A 100 6.31 0.19 5.92
CA LEU A 100 6.00 1.57 5.55
C LEU A 100 6.97 2.56 6.20
N VAL A 101 7.31 2.35 7.47
CA VAL A 101 8.30 3.18 8.15
C VAL A 101 9.66 3.08 7.45
N MET A 102 10.10 1.87 7.12
CA MET A 102 11.36 1.64 6.41
C MET A 102 11.37 2.29 5.03
N PHE A 103 10.28 2.13 4.28
CA PHE A 103 10.16 2.72 2.94
C PHE A 103 10.12 4.25 2.96
N SER A 104 9.54 4.84 4.01
CA SER A 104 9.48 6.30 4.12
C SER A 104 10.79 6.90 4.63
N ALA A 105 11.58 6.13 5.39
CA ALA A 105 12.79 6.63 6.03
C ALA A 105 14.00 6.64 5.11
N SER A 106 14.10 5.67 4.17
CA SER A 106 15.31 5.52 3.36
C SER A 106 15.00 4.88 2.01
N THR A 107 15.36 5.60 0.93
CA THR A 107 15.27 5.04 -0.43
C THR A 107 16.25 3.89 -0.61
N GLN A 108 17.40 3.93 0.05
CA GLN A 108 18.41 2.88 -0.05
C GLN A 108 17.90 1.57 0.55
N ILE A 109 17.26 1.62 1.71
CA ILE A 109 16.67 0.43 2.32
C ILE A 109 15.56 -0.13 1.43
N ALA A 110 14.70 0.74 0.90
CA ALA A 110 13.63 0.33 0.01
C ALA A 110 14.16 -0.39 -1.23
N GLU A 111 15.22 0.14 -1.85
CA GLU A 111 15.82 -0.47 -3.03
C GLU A 111 16.46 -1.82 -2.72
N LEU A 112 17.10 -1.96 -1.55
CA LEU A 112 17.65 -3.24 -1.13
C LEU A 112 16.57 -4.31 -0.96
N LEU A 113 15.42 -3.92 -0.40
CA LEU A 113 14.28 -4.83 -0.24
C LEU A 113 13.67 -5.22 -1.59
N MET A 114 13.74 -4.33 -2.59
CA MET A 114 13.25 -4.65 -3.94
C MET A 114 14.11 -5.67 -4.67
N GLN A 115 15.38 -5.81 -4.32
CA GLN A 115 16.28 -6.80 -4.92
C GLN A 115 15.90 -8.22 -4.49
N ASP A 116 15.39 -8.38 -3.28
CA ASP A 116 14.93 -9.66 -2.75
C ASP A 116 13.68 -9.43 -1.91
N PRO A 117 12.50 -9.35 -2.56
CA PRO A 117 11.25 -9.03 -1.86
C PRO A 117 10.72 -10.19 -1.01
N GLU A 118 11.34 -11.32 -1.05
CA GLU A 118 10.95 -12.50 -0.30
C GLU A 118 12.04 -12.84 0.71
#